data_d3bb9f154f67bcd78b6bf6df969e62f6
#
_entry.id   d3bb9f154f67bcd78b6bf6df969e62f6
#
_cell.length_a   1.000
_cell.length_b   1.000
_cell.length_c   1.000
_cell.angle_alpha   90.00
_cell.angle_beta   90.00
_cell.angle_gamma   90.00
#
_symmetry.space_group_name_H-M   'P 1'
#
loop_
_entity.id
_entity.type
_entity.pdbx_description
1 polymer ?
#
loop_
_entity_poly.entity_id
_entity_poly.type
_entity_poly.pdbx_seq_one_letter_code
_entity_poly.pdbx_strand_id
1 'polypeptide(L)'
;MDAQGNVGASLGIRGERSLYHLITQDPPCTCEDVIVPVRGHLDVITSDATLAAAEVWLARHDGARDRFIAERLGQLKNRYQYIVLDCGPSLSLLNQNALSFADEVMIPVSCDYLALVGVKQVLKTLKDIDKHLGHTVRIAGVVPTFFDARTRLAREAVNTLSGHFKERLYEPIRRSTRLAEAPSHRQTIFEYAPDSPGAEDYRRLVDRFVASAARPNLPNTSPPTSATTNTRAA
;
A
#
# COMPACT_ATOMS: atom_id res chain seq x y z
N MET A 1 -6.23 5.58 2.82
CA MET A 1 -7.31 4.59 2.75
C MET A 1 -7.45 3.83 4.08
N ASP A 2 -6.87 4.36 5.15
CA ASP A 2 -6.96 3.80 6.51
C ASP A 2 -7.57 4.83 7.47
N ALA A 3 -8.60 4.42 8.23
CA ALA A 3 -9.30 5.24 9.23
C ALA A 3 -8.43 5.62 10.44
N GLN A 4 -7.26 4.99 10.60
CA GLN A 4 -6.29 5.36 11.64
C GLN A 4 -5.64 6.73 11.41
N GLY A 5 -5.63 7.24 10.18
CA GLY A 5 -5.10 8.56 9.84
C GLY A 5 -3.58 8.71 10.05
N ASN A 6 -2.85 7.60 9.98
CA ASN A 6 -1.43 7.54 10.34
C ASN A 6 -0.55 8.45 9.47
N VAL A 7 -0.88 8.65 8.20
CA VAL A 7 -0.12 9.55 7.30
C VAL A 7 -0.18 10.99 7.81
N GLY A 8 -1.40 11.49 8.09
CA GLY A 8 -1.57 12.83 8.65
C GLY A 8 -0.87 13.01 9.99
N ALA A 9 -1.04 12.05 10.90
CA ALA A 9 -0.40 12.07 12.21
C ALA A 9 1.14 12.07 12.12
N SER A 10 1.70 11.21 11.26
CA SER A 10 3.16 11.08 11.06
C SER A 10 3.82 12.32 10.44
N LEU A 11 3.07 13.09 9.67
CA LEU A 11 3.55 14.32 9.05
C LEU A 11 3.13 15.60 9.80
N GLY A 12 2.32 15.43 10.86
CA GLY A 12 1.84 16.56 11.67
C GLY A 12 0.84 17.45 10.95
N ILE A 13 0.08 16.91 10.01
CA ILE A 13 -0.87 17.64 9.18
C ILE A 13 -2.32 17.23 9.48
N ARG A 14 -3.22 18.21 9.32
CA ARG A 14 -4.67 18.00 9.33
C ARG A 14 -5.28 18.83 8.22
N GLY A 15 -6.15 18.22 7.41
CA GLY A 15 -7.02 18.94 6.47
C GLY A 15 -8.30 19.39 7.20
N GLU A 16 -8.88 20.47 6.76
CA GLU A 16 -10.24 20.88 7.17
C GLU A 16 -11.27 19.85 6.66
N ARG A 17 -10.99 19.29 5.49
CA ARG A 17 -11.73 18.18 4.88
C ARG A 17 -10.79 17.00 4.65
N SER A 18 -11.36 15.82 4.63
CA SER A 18 -10.61 14.55 4.53
C SER A 18 -11.13 13.70 3.38
N LEU A 19 -10.51 12.56 3.17
CA LEU A 19 -10.95 11.56 2.22
C LEU A 19 -12.41 11.12 2.46
N TYR A 20 -12.90 11.15 3.71
CA TYR A 20 -14.31 10.90 4.03
C TYR A 20 -15.24 11.84 3.23
N HIS A 21 -14.99 13.14 3.27
CA HIS A 21 -15.81 14.15 2.59
C HIS A 21 -15.76 13.97 1.06
N LEU A 22 -14.57 13.63 0.52
CA LEU A 22 -14.44 13.38 -0.90
C LEU A 22 -15.23 12.14 -1.36
N ILE A 23 -15.30 11.10 -0.54
CA ILE A 23 -16.07 9.89 -0.86
C ILE A 23 -17.57 10.16 -0.73
N THR A 24 -18.00 10.65 0.41
CA THR A 24 -19.43 10.78 0.75
C THR A 24 -20.10 11.99 0.10
N GLN A 25 -19.31 13.01 -0.28
CA GLN A 25 -19.80 14.30 -0.77
C GLN A 25 -20.70 15.00 0.24
N ASP A 26 -20.44 14.83 1.51
CA ASP A 26 -21.19 15.44 2.62
C ASP A 26 -20.25 16.17 3.60
N PRO A 27 -20.18 17.51 3.48
CA PRO A 27 -20.71 18.37 2.41
C PRO A 27 -20.00 18.16 1.07
N PRO A 28 -20.61 18.53 -0.07
CA PRO A 28 -19.99 18.42 -1.39
C PRO A 28 -18.62 19.09 -1.44
N CYS A 29 -17.66 18.42 -2.06
CA CYS A 29 -16.29 18.93 -2.18
C CYS A 29 -15.57 18.39 -3.42
N THR A 30 -14.54 19.10 -3.84
CA THR A 30 -13.63 18.72 -4.93
C THR A 30 -12.34 18.10 -4.37
N CYS A 31 -11.46 17.62 -5.24
CA CYS A 31 -10.14 17.17 -4.83
C CYS A 31 -9.30 18.31 -4.22
N GLU A 32 -9.44 19.51 -4.75
CA GLU A 32 -8.73 20.71 -4.28
C GLU A 32 -9.05 21.04 -2.83
N ASP A 33 -10.30 20.81 -2.41
CA ASP A 33 -10.77 21.08 -1.05
C ASP A 33 -10.17 20.14 0.01
N VAL A 34 -9.64 19.00 -0.40
CA VAL A 34 -9.11 17.95 0.49
C VAL A 34 -7.60 17.78 0.37
N ILE A 35 -6.97 18.38 -0.65
CA ILE A 35 -5.51 18.31 -0.84
C ILE A 35 -4.83 19.32 0.09
N VAL A 36 -3.90 18.82 0.90
CA VAL A 36 -3.07 19.62 1.79
C VAL A 36 -1.63 19.59 1.27
N PRO A 37 -1.08 20.73 0.81
CA PRO A 37 0.35 20.83 0.48
C PRO A 37 1.19 20.64 1.73
N VAL A 38 2.19 19.74 1.66
CA VAL A 38 3.04 19.40 2.82
C VAL A 38 4.48 19.84 2.62
N ARG A 39 5.03 19.53 1.43
CA ARG A 39 6.40 19.86 1.02
C ARG A 39 6.42 20.16 -0.47
N GLY A 40 7.52 20.69 -1.00
CA GLY A 40 7.60 21.20 -2.38
C GLY A 40 7.09 20.27 -3.50
N HIS A 41 7.09 18.97 -3.27
CA HIS A 41 6.62 17.97 -4.26
C HIS A 41 5.73 16.90 -3.61
N LEU A 42 5.15 17.20 -2.44
CA LEU A 42 4.31 16.28 -1.69
C LEU A 42 3.05 16.98 -1.23
N ASP A 43 1.93 16.52 -1.75
CA ASP A 43 0.60 16.84 -1.27
C ASP A 43 -0.04 15.61 -0.61
N VAL A 44 -0.92 15.81 0.35
CA VAL A 44 -1.58 14.71 1.07
C VAL A 44 -3.07 14.97 1.16
N ILE A 45 -3.86 13.95 0.90
CA ILE A 45 -5.27 13.87 1.31
C ILE A 45 -5.29 13.09 2.62
N THR A 46 -5.71 13.75 3.69
CA THR A 46 -5.73 13.14 5.04
C THR A 46 -6.95 12.22 5.20
N SER A 47 -6.83 11.27 6.12
CA SER A 47 -7.92 10.46 6.65
C SER A 47 -7.93 10.53 8.17
N ASP A 48 -9.05 10.18 8.75
CA ASP A 48 -9.25 10.07 10.20
C ASP A 48 -10.33 9.02 10.51
N ALA A 49 -10.74 8.91 11.77
CA ALA A 49 -11.73 7.93 12.22
C ALA A 49 -13.08 8.04 11.50
N THR A 50 -13.42 9.19 10.91
CA THR A 50 -14.67 9.36 10.14
C THR A 50 -14.68 8.52 8.87
N LEU A 51 -13.50 8.15 8.35
CA LEU A 51 -13.39 7.31 7.15
C LEU A 51 -14.06 5.93 7.34
N ALA A 52 -14.16 5.43 8.57
CA ALA A 52 -14.92 4.20 8.85
C ALA A 52 -16.42 4.34 8.50
N ALA A 53 -16.98 5.55 8.64
CA ALA A 53 -18.35 5.81 8.23
C ALA A 53 -18.51 5.85 6.70
N ALA A 54 -17.47 6.25 5.96
CA ALA A 54 -17.48 6.19 4.50
C ALA A 54 -17.59 4.74 3.99
N GLU A 55 -17.03 3.76 4.71
CA GLU A 55 -17.19 2.34 4.35
C GLU A 55 -18.63 1.87 4.50
N VAL A 56 -19.31 2.27 5.57
CA VAL A 56 -20.74 2.00 5.77
C VAL A 56 -21.58 2.69 4.70
N TRP A 57 -21.22 3.92 4.33
CA TRP A 57 -21.88 4.66 3.27
C TRP A 57 -21.72 3.95 1.91
N LEU A 58 -20.51 3.53 1.55
CA LEU A 58 -20.23 2.75 0.34
C LEU A 58 -21.03 1.44 0.29
N ALA A 59 -21.14 0.73 1.42
CA ALA A 59 -21.89 -0.52 1.51
C ALA A 59 -23.39 -0.35 1.22
N ARG A 60 -23.96 0.82 1.50
CA ARG A 60 -25.37 1.15 1.29
C ARG A 60 -25.65 1.78 -0.08
N HIS A 61 -24.62 2.15 -0.80
CA HIS A 61 -24.77 2.84 -2.09
C HIS A 61 -25.08 1.84 -3.20
N ASP A 62 -26.13 2.10 -3.97
CA ASP A 62 -26.48 1.32 -5.15
C ASP A 62 -25.58 1.74 -6.31
N GLY A 63 -24.91 0.80 -6.98
CA GLY A 63 -24.06 1.06 -8.13
C GLY A 63 -22.65 0.49 -8.00
N ALA A 64 -21.69 1.06 -8.73
CA ALA A 64 -20.30 0.60 -8.80
C ALA A 64 -19.51 0.97 -7.53
N ARG A 65 -19.80 0.29 -6.42
CA ARG A 65 -19.24 0.52 -5.07
C ARG A 65 -17.72 0.47 -5.02
N ASP A 66 -17.10 -0.15 -5.99
CA ASP A 66 -15.66 -0.40 -6.13
C ASP A 66 -14.93 0.67 -6.94
N ARG A 67 -15.65 1.63 -7.56
CA ARG A 67 -15.08 2.64 -8.48
C ARG A 67 -15.12 4.07 -7.97
N PHE A 68 -15.65 4.31 -6.78
CA PHE A 68 -15.77 5.67 -6.23
C PHE A 68 -14.44 6.42 -6.17
N ILE A 69 -13.35 5.75 -5.77
CA ILE A 69 -12.03 6.37 -5.73
C ILE A 69 -11.54 6.69 -7.14
N ALA A 70 -11.75 5.81 -8.10
CA ALA A 70 -11.36 6.07 -9.49
C ALA A 70 -12.12 7.29 -10.07
N GLU A 71 -13.39 7.43 -9.77
CA GLU A 71 -14.21 8.57 -10.21
C GLU A 71 -13.76 9.88 -9.55
N ARG A 72 -13.46 9.85 -8.25
CA ARG A 72 -13.09 11.04 -7.48
C ARG A 72 -11.64 11.48 -7.70
N LEU A 73 -10.71 10.55 -7.74
CA LEU A 73 -9.28 10.86 -7.88
C LEU A 73 -8.77 10.79 -9.33
N GLY A 74 -9.58 10.33 -10.29
CA GLY A 74 -9.13 10.08 -11.66
C GLY A 74 -8.44 11.29 -12.32
N GLN A 75 -8.95 12.50 -12.09
CA GLN A 75 -8.35 13.73 -12.60
C GLN A 75 -6.92 13.99 -12.07
N LEU A 76 -6.58 13.47 -10.88
CA LEU A 76 -5.25 13.65 -10.29
C LEU A 76 -4.16 12.88 -11.02
N LYS A 77 -4.50 11.85 -11.82
CA LYS A 77 -3.52 11.11 -12.65
C LYS A 77 -2.77 12.01 -13.64
N ASN A 78 -3.37 13.11 -14.05
CA ASN A 78 -2.75 14.09 -14.96
C ASN A 78 -1.93 15.15 -14.22
N ARG A 79 -2.03 15.23 -12.89
CA ARG A 79 -1.38 16.25 -12.05
C ARG A 79 -0.17 15.70 -11.31
N TYR A 80 -0.22 14.44 -10.89
CA TYR A 80 0.83 13.81 -10.10
C TYR A 80 1.51 12.68 -10.85
N GLN A 81 2.84 12.63 -10.75
CA GLN A 81 3.63 11.53 -11.31
C GLN A 81 3.38 10.22 -10.56
N TYR A 82 3.15 10.31 -9.26
CA TYR A 82 2.82 9.18 -8.39
C TYR A 82 1.66 9.55 -7.47
N ILE A 83 0.71 8.64 -7.32
CA ILE A 83 -0.36 8.69 -6.33
C ILE A 83 -0.20 7.45 -5.46
N VAL A 84 0.15 7.65 -4.18
CA VAL A 84 0.37 6.57 -3.22
C VAL A 84 -0.85 6.45 -2.31
N LEU A 85 -1.47 5.27 -2.29
CA LEU A 85 -2.62 4.98 -1.43
C LEU A 85 -2.13 4.13 -0.25
N ASP A 86 -2.07 4.74 0.95
CA ASP A 86 -1.79 4.03 2.20
C ASP A 86 -3.04 3.28 2.64
N CYS A 87 -2.99 1.95 2.59
CA CYS A 87 -4.12 1.06 2.81
C CYS A 87 -3.99 0.32 4.13
N GLY A 88 -5.08 0.19 4.87
CA GLY A 88 -5.15 -0.66 6.05
C GLY A 88 -5.02 -2.17 5.70
N PRO A 89 -4.78 -3.03 6.69
CA PRO A 89 -4.55 -4.46 6.47
C PRO A 89 -5.81 -5.27 6.13
N SER A 90 -6.99 -4.65 6.19
CA SER A 90 -8.28 -5.31 5.95
C SER A 90 -8.62 -5.39 4.46
N LEU A 91 -9.50 -6.33 4.08
CA LEU A 91 -10.09 -6.43 2.75
C LEU A 91 -11.41 -5.64 2.65
N SER A 92 -11.39 -4.43 3.16
CA SER A 92 -12.55 -3.55 3.20
C SER A 92 -12.95 -3.04 1.82
N LEU A 93 -14.15 -2.47 1.69
CA LEU A 93 -14.59 -1.79 0.47
C LEU A 93 -13.67 -0.62 0.09
N LEU A 94 -13.10 0.06 1.07
CA LEU A 94 -12.12 1.13 0.83
C LEU A 94 -10.86 0.58 0.15
N ASN A 95 -10.34 -0.55 0.62
CA ASN A 95 -9.18 -1.17 0.00
C ASN A 95 -9.48 -1.77 -1.38
N GLN A 96 -10.68 -2.29 -1.60
CA GLN A 96 -11.12 -2.70 -2.93
C GLN A 96 -11.17 -1.50 -3.89
N ASN A 97 -11.71 -0.37 -3.45
CA ASN A 97 -11.69 0.88 -4.22
C ASN A 97 -10.25 1.35 -4.52
N ALA A 98 -9.35 1.28 -3.55
CA ALA A 98 -7.95 1.64 -3.75
C ALA A 98 -7.31 0.76 -4.83
N LEU A 99 -7.51 -0.55 -4.76
CA LEU A 99 -6.95 -1.50 -5.72
C LEU A 99 -7.60 -1.36 -7.11
N SER A 100 -8.89 -1.01 -7.20
CA SER A 100 -9.56 -0.74 -8.49
C SER A 100 -9.05 0.53 -9.18
N PHE A 101 -8.47 1.45 -8.42
CA PHE A 101 -7.86 2.68 -8.94
C PHE A 101 -6.37 2.54 -9.24
N ALA A 102 -5.67 1.71 -8.46
CA ALA A 102 -4.22 1.57 -8.51
C ALA A 102 -3.75 0.80 -9.77
N ASP A 103 -2.67 1.24 -10.36
CA ASP A 103 -2.00 0.54 -11.46
C ASP A 103 -1.05 -0.55 -10.92
N GLU A 104 -0.50 -0.33 -9.73
CA GLU A 104 0.46 -1.22 -9.08
C GLU A 104 0.22 -1.33 -7.57
N VAL A 105 0.61 -2.46 -6.99
CA VAL A 105 0.61 -2.68 -5.55
C VAL A 105 2.00 -3.07 -5.07
N MET A 106 2.46 -2.42 -3.99
CA MET A 106 3.62 -2.81 -3.22
C MET A 106 3.16 -3.44 -1.91
N ILE A 107 3.67 -4.62 -1.57
CA ILE A 107 3.20 -5.42 -0.45
C ILE A 107 4.28 -5.43 0.64
N PRO A 108 4.18 -4.61 1.70
CA PRO A 108 5.05 -4.72 2.86
C PRO A 108 4.71 -5.99 3.65
N VAL A 109 5.73 -6.74 4.05
CA VAL A 109 5.58 -8.00 4.77
C VAL A 109 6.51 -7.98 5.98
N SER A 110 5.94 -7.97 7.19
CA SER A 110 6.74 -8.10 8.40
C SER A 110 7.49 -9.44 8.40
N CYS A 111 8.75 -9.46 8.84
CA CYS A 111 9.56 -10.67 8.90
C CYS A 111 9.20 -11.53 10.13
N ASP A 112 7.91 -11.85 10.29
CA ASP A 112 7.36 -12.74 11.30
C ASP A 112 6.50 -13.85 10.66
N TYR A 113 6.12 -14.84 11.47
CA TYR A 113 5.41 -16.02 10.98
C TYR A 113 4.01 -15.70 10.39
N LEU A 114 3.30 -14.75 10.97
CA LEU A 114 1.92 -14.41 10.57
C LEU A 114 1.88 -13.62 9.26
N ALA A 115 2.92 -12.90 8.94
CA ALA A 115 3.00 -12.08 7.74
C ALA A 115 2.91 -12.89 6.44
N LEU A 116 3.47 -14.11 6.41
CA LEU A 116 3.36 -15.01 5.24
C LEU A 116 1.91 -15.43 4.95
N VAL A 117 1.06 -15.49 5.97
CA VAL A 117 -0.38 -15.76 5.80
C VAL A 117 -1.07 -14.58 5.15
N GLY A 118 -0.73 -13.35 5.57
CA GLY A 118 -1.28 -12.11 5.00
C GLY A 118 -1.00 -11.95 3.51
N VAL A 119 0.21 -12.31 3.06
CA VAL A 119 0.56 -12.26 1.62
C VAL A 119 -0.37 -13.11 0.76
N LYS A 120 -0.69 -14.32 1.19
CA LYS A 120 -1.62 -15.20 0.44
C LYS A 120 -2.99 -14.56 0.28
N GLN A 121 -3.46 -13.85 1.30
CA GLN A 121 -4.75 -13.16 1.26
C GLN A 121 -4.74 -11.99 0.30
N VAL A 122 -3.68 -11.17 0.29
CA VAL A 122 -3.53 -10.07 -0.68
C VAL A 122 -3.52 -10.62 -2.11
N LEU A 123 -2.74 -11.68 -2.38
CA LEU A 123 -2.68 -12.30 -3.71
C LEU A 123 -4.05 -12.84 -4.17
N LYS A 124 -4.83 -13.41 -3.25
CA LYS A 124 -6.20 -13.85 -3.54
C LYS A 124 -7.08 -12.65 -3.92
N THR A 125 -7.03 -11.58 -3.16
CA THR A 125 -7.81 -10.37 -3.44
C THR A 125 -7.48 -9.77 -4.80
N LEU A 126 -6.19 -9.70 -5.18
CA LEU A 126 -5.79 -9.20 -6.49
C LEU A 126 -6.39 -10.04 -7.62
N LYS A 127 -6.43 -11.38 -7.47
CA LYS A 127 -7.07 -12.27 -8.43
C LYS A 127 -8.58 -12.07 -8.51
N ASP A 128 -9.22 -11.84 -7.36
CA ASP A 128 -10.66 -11.63 -7.29
C ASP A 128 -11.03 -10.27 -7.95
N ILE A 129 -10.21 -9.24 -7.77
CA ILE A 129 -10.37 -7.94 -8.46
C ILE A 129 -10.23 -8.10 -9.97
N ASP A 130 -9.18 -8.75 -10.45
CA ASP A 130 -8.96 -9.01 -11.87
C ASP A 130 -10.18 -9.74 -12.49
N LYS A 131 -10.66 -10.78 -11.82
CA LYS A 131 -11.77 -11.60 -12.29
C LYS A 131 -13.12 -10.85 -12.30
N HIS A 132 -13.42 -10.05 -11.29
CA HIS A 132 -14.74 -9.46 -11.11
C HIS A 132 -14.87 -8.04 -11.67
N LEU A 133 -13.76 -7.29 -11.70
CA LEU A 133 -13.75 -5.88 -12.11
C LEU A 133 -13.07 -5.67 -13.47
N GLY A 134 -12.44 -6.70 -14.03
CA GLY A 134 -11.66 -6.60 -15.27
C GLY A 134 -10.52 -5.58 -15.18
N HIS A 135 -9.99 -5.34 -13.96
CA HIS A 135 -8.90 -4.44 -13.69
C HIS A 135 -7.72 -5.20 -13.10
N THR A 136 -6.63 -5.26 -13.85
CA THR A 136 -5.42 -5.99 -13.44
C THR A 136 -4.46 -5.05 -12.72
N VAL A 137 -4.30 -5.24 -11.41
CA VAL A 137 -3.30 -4.54 -10.61
C VAL A 137 -1.98 -5.31 -10.66
N ARG A 138 -0.91 -4.68 -11.09
CA ARG A 138 0.42 -5.30 -11.13
C ARG A 138 1.05 -5.31 -9.74
N ILE A 139 1.75 -6.40 -9.40
CA ILE A 139 2.58 -6.44 -8.19
C ILE A 139 3.91 -5.77 -8.53
N ALA A 140 4.11 -4.54 -8.04
CA ALA A 140 5.38 -3.81 -8.17
C ALA A 140 6.48 -4.49 -7.36
N GLY A 141 6.14 -4.98 -6.17
CA GLY A 141 7.09 -5.71 -5.35
C GLY A 141 6.56 -6.14 -4.01
N VAL A 142 7.32 -7.01 -3.37
CA VAL A 142 7.14 -7.43 -1.98
C VAL A 142 8.33 -6.93 -1.19
N VAL A 143 8.07 -6.23 -0.08
CA VAL A 143 9.10 -5.58 0.74
C VAL A 143 9.11 -6.21 2.12
N PRO A 144 10.11 -7.04 2.45
CA PRO A 144 10.28 -7.53 3.82
C PRO A 144 10.59 -6.36 4.76
N THR A 145 9.84 -6.24 5.85
CA THR A 145 9.99 -5.16 6.83
C THR A 145 10.33 -5.71 8.22
N PHE A 146 10.76 -4.83 9.14
CA PHE A 146 11.19 -5.20 10.48
C PHE A 146 12.27 -6.32 10.50
N PHE A 147 13.09 -6.37 9.48
CA PHE A 147 14.10 -7.41 9.35
C PHE A 147 15.20 -7.28 10.41
N ASP A 148 15.44 -8.35 11.14
CA ASP A 148 16.59 -8.50 12.05
C ASP A 148 17.41 -9.72 11.62
N ALA A 149 18.58 -9.48 11.02
CA ALA A 149 19.48 -10.53 10.52
C ALA A 149 19.97 -11.50 11.60
N ARG A 150 19.90 -11.13 12.88
CA ARG A 150 20.30 -11.98 14.01
C ARG A 150 19.28 -13.08 14.29
N THR A 151 18.02 -12.89 13.88
CA THR A 151 16.97 -13.88 14.13
C THR A 151 16.88 -14.90 12.99
N ARG A 152 16.73 -16.18 13.36
CA ARG A 152 16.52 -17.26 12.40
C ARG A 152 15.19 -17.06 11.64
N LEU A 153 14.15 -16.67 12.37
CA LEU A 153 12.81 -16.45 11.80
C LEU A 153 12.80 -15.43 10.65
N ALA A 154 13.47 -14.28 10.85
CA ALA A 154 13.52 -13.25 9.80
C ALA A 154 14.25 -13.74 8.54
N ARG A 155 15.36 -14.49 8.71
CA ARG A 155 16.07 -15.07 7.57
C ARG A 155 15.22 -16.11 6.83
N GLU A 156 14.52 -16.99 7.55
CA GLU A 156 13.62 -17.99 6.96
C GLU A 156 12.43 -17.31 6.22
N ALA A 157 11.86 -16.24 6.78
CA ALA A 157 10.81 -15.46 6.12
C ALA A 157 11.30 -14.88 4.78
N VAL A 158 12.46 -14.23 4.77
CA VAL A 158 13.04 -13.66 3.53
C VAL A 158 13.34 -14.76 2.51
N ASN A 159 13.91 -15.90 2.93
CA ASN A 159 14.19 -17.02 2.03
C ASN A 159 12.90 -17.58 1.42
N THR A 160 11.84 -17.71 2.20
CA THR A 160 10.54 -18.17 1.72
C THR A 160 9.96 -17.19 0.70
N LEU A 161 9.99 -15.89 1.00
CA LEU A 161 9.55 -14.85 0.07
C LEU A 161 10.38 -14.84 -1.22
N SER A 162 11.69 -15.03 -1.13
CA SER A 162 12.59 -15.09 -2.28
C SER A 162 12.24 -16.24 -3.22
N GLY A 163 11.92 -17.43 -2.68
CA GLY A 163 11.46 -18.57 -3.48
C GLY A 163 10.19 -18.30 -4.27
N HIS A 164 9.28 -17.49 -3.72
CA HIS A 164 7.99 -17.19 -4.35
C HIS A 164 8.00 -15.96 -5.26
N PHE A 165 8.67 -14.88 -4.88
CA PHE A 165 8.59 -13.59 -5.55
C PHE A 165 9.78 -13.25 -6.44
N LYS A 166 10.91 -13.96 -6.25
CA LYS A 166 12.10 -13.81 -7.11
C LYS A 166 12.50 -12.35 -7.31
N GLU A 167 12.50 -11.89 -8.55
CA GLU A 167 12.85 -10.52 -8.94
C GLU A 167 11.93 -9.44 -8.39
N ARG A 168 10.72 -9.80 -7.93
CA ARG A 168 9.78 -8.87 -7.28
C ARG A 168 10.03 -8.72 -5.78
N LEU A 169 10.93 -9.50 -5.18
CA LEU A 169 11.33 -9.30 -3.81
C LEU A 169 12.32 -8.14 -3.74
N TYR A 170 11.98 -7.15 -2.93
CA TYR A 170 12.87 -6.04 -2.61
C TYR A 170 13.81 -6.42 -1.47
N GLU A 171 14.88 -5.64 -1.32
CA GLU A 171 15.77 -5.77 -0.19
C GLU A 171 15.04 -5.45 1.11
N PRO A 172 15.33 -6.18 2.20
CA PRO A 172 14.63 -5.97 3.46
C PRO A 172 14.88 -4.59 4.07
N ILE A 173 13.82 -4.01 4.62
CA ILE A 173 13.92 -2.84 5.50
C ILE A 173 14.25 -3.33 6.90
N ARG A 174 15.42 -2.96 7.41
CA ARG A 174 15.89 -3.35 8.73
C ARG A 174 15.04 -2.77 9.85
N ARG A 175 14.88 -3.52 10.92
CA ARG A 175 14.29 -2.98 12.15
C ARG A 175 15.15 -1.83 12.66
N SER A 176 14.53 -0.67 12.89
CA SER A 176 15.23 0.54 13.32
C SER A 176 14.37 1.35 14.28
N THR A 177 14.95 1.77 15.41
CA THR A 177 14.30 2.69 16.36
C THR A 177 14.09 4.06 15.73
N ARG A 178 15.00 4.50 14.86
CA ARG A 178 14.89 5.79 14.16
C ARG A 178 13.65 5.84 13.26
N LEU A 179 13.31 4.73 12.59
CA LEU A 179 12.08 4.64 11.81
C LEU A 179 10.81 4.73 12.67
N ALA A 180 10.87 4.19 13.89
CA ALA A 180 9.75 4.28 14.83
C ALA A 180 9.63 5.67 15.49
N GLU A 181 10.75 6.36 15.69
CA GLU A 181 10.81 7.68 16.31
C GLU A 181 10.41 8.82 15.36
N ALA A 182 10.79 8.75 14.09
CA ALA A 182 10.58 9.81 13.10
C ALA A 182 9.13 10.34 13.06
N PRO A 183 8.07 9.51 13.07
CA PRO A 183 6.69 9.98 13.11
C PRO A 183 6.36 10.82 14.36
N SER A 184 6.93 10.52 15.53
CA SER A 184 6.71 11.31 16.75
C SER A 184 7.29 12.72 16.66
N HIS A 185 8.27 12.90 15.77
CA HIS A 185 8.86 14.22 15.45
C HIS A 185 8.21 14.88 14.22
N ARG A 186 7.16 14.26 13.65
CA ARG A 186 6.48 14.75 12.43
C ARG A 186 7.41 14.90 11.24
N GLN A 187 8.39 14.02 11.17
CA GLN A 187 9.44 14.01 10.15
C GLN A 187 9.47 12.69 9.40
N THR A 188 9.87 12.74 8.15
CA THR A 188 10.27 11.53 7.42
C THR A 188 11.59 11.02 7.96
N ILE A 189 11.94 9.77 7.70
CA ILE A 189 13.24 9.21 8.08
C ILE A 189 14.41 10.00 7.43
N PHE A 190 14.20 10.55 6.25
CA PHE A 190 15.20 11.34 5.54
C PHE A 190 15.46 12.69 6.17
N GLU A 191 14.50 13.25 6.90
CA GLU A 191 14.62 14.49 7.67
C GLU A 191 15.14 14.21 9.07
N TYR A 192 14.62 13.16 9.73
CA TYR A 192 14.93 12.86 11.12
C TYR A 192 16.32 12.25 11.30
N ALA A 193 16.67 11.27 10.46
CA ALA A 193 17.94 10.56 10.56
C ALA A 193 18.45 10.14 9.17
N PRO A 194 18.91 11.10 8.33
CA PRO A 194 19.24 10.87 6.91
C PRO A 194 20.36 9.83 6.69
N ASP A 195 21.27 9.70 7.65
CA ASP A 195 22.42 8.78 7.58
C ASP A 195 22.14 7.45 8.29
N SER A 196 20.91 7.21 8.73
CA SER A 196 20.55 5.96 9.43
C SER A 196 20.42 4.80 8.43
N PRO A 197 20.65 3.55 8.92
CA PRO A 197 20.39 2.35 8.11
C PRO A 197 18.96 2.28 7.56
N GLY A 198 17.97 2.80 8.30
CA GLY A 198 16.59 2.87 7.84
C GLY A 198 16.40 3.82 6.65
N ALA A 199 17.05 4.99 6.67
CA ALA A 199 17.03 5.93 5.55
C ALA A 199 17.71 5.34 4.30
N GLU A 200 18.84 4.64 4.49
CA GLU A 200 19.52 3.93 3.42
C GLU A 200 18.63 2.85 2.77
N ASP A 201 17.96 2.03 3.58
CA ASP A 201 17.08 0.97 3.11
C ASP A 201 15.90 1.54 2.29
N TYR A 202 15.25 2.60 2.78
CA TYR A 202 14.17 3.27 2.05
C TYR A 202 14.66 3.96 0.78
N ARG A 203 15.87 4.51 0.77
CA ARG A 203 16.46 5.11 -0.45
C ARG A 203 16.63 4.04 -1.53
N ARG A 204 17.22 2.89 -1.19
CA ARG A 204 17.34 1.75 -2.13
C ARG A 204 15.99 1.27 -2.65
N LEU A 205 14.99 1.19 -1.76
CA LEU A 205 13.63 0.83 -2.16
C LEU A 205 13.07 1.81 -3.20
N VAL A 206 13.16 3.11 -2.94
CA VAL A 206 12.65 4.15 -3.84
C VAL A 206 13.40 4.12 -5.18
N ASP A 207 14.74 4.07 -5.15
CA ASP A 207 15.56 4.04 -6.38
C ASP A 207 15.19 2.85 -7.27
N ARG A 208 15.03 1.68 -6.67
CA ARG A 208 14.62 0.47 -7.41
C ARG A 208 13.20 0.58 -7.94
N PHE A 209 12.26 1.11 -7.16
CA PHE A 209 10.87 1.31 -7.59
C PHE A 209 10.81 2.28 -8.79
N VAL A 210 11.45 3.43 -8.69
CA VAL A 210 11.49 4.43 -9.77
C VAL A 210 12.13 3.86 -11.04
N ALA A 211 13.24 3.12 -10.90
CA ALA A 211 13.90 2.47 -12.03
C ALA A 211 13.00 1.39 -12.68
N SER A 212 12.16 0.69 -11.91
CA SER A 212 11.23 -0.30 -12.46
C SER A 212 10.03 0.33 -13.13
N ALA A 213 9.50 1.42 -12.58
CA ALA A 213 8.38 2.18 -13.15
C ALA A 213 8.75 2.83 -14.51
N ALA A 214 10.02 3.15 -14.71
CA ALA A 214 10.53 3.67 -15.99
C ALA A 214 10.63 2.59 -17.09
N ARG A 215 10.42 1.30 -16.77
CA ARG A 215 10.43 0.17 -17.73
C ARG A 215 9.01 -0.36 -17.91
N PRO A 216 8.22 0.08 -18.90
CA PRO A 216 6.95 -0.54 -19.21
C PRO A 216 7.17 -1.96 -19.73
N ASN A 217 6.49 -2.95 -19.10
CA ASN A 217 6.39 -4.36 -19.49
C ASN A 217 7.44 -5.34 -18.95
N LEU A 218 7.30 -5.71 -17.66
CA LEU A 218 7.59 -7.09 -17.27
C LEU A 218 6.28 -7.89 -17.31
N PRO A 219 6.23 -9.08 -17.96
CA PRO A 219 5.00 -9.87 -18.05
C PRO A 219 4.50 -10.27 -16.65
N ASN A 220 3.19 -10.22 -16.48
CA ASN A 220 2.51 -10.58 -15.23
C ASN A 220 2.55 -12.11 -15.04
N THR A 221 3.69 -12.65 -14.62
CA THR A 221 3.80 -14.07 -14.27
C THR A 221 3.11 -14.29 -12.93
N SER A 222 1.89 -14.78 -12.96
CA SER A 222 1.21 -15.31 -11.78
C SER A 222 2.08 -16.37 -11.12
N PRO A 223 2.13 -16.46 -9.79
CA PRO A 223 2.87 -17.53 -9.11
C PRO A 223 2.32 -18.90 -9.54
N PRO A 224 3.18 -19.92 -9.67
CA PRO A 224 2.73 -21.25 -10.09
C PRO A 224 1.69 -21.77 -9.10
N THR A 225 0.56 -22.20 -9.63
CA THR A 225 -0.49 -22.91 -8.89
C THR A 225 0.14 -24.18 -8.34
N SER A 226 0.24 -24.34 -7.03
CA SER A 226 0.69 -25.59 -6.41
C SER A 226 -0.25 -26.70 -6.86
N ALA A 227 0.28 -27.60 -7.68
CA ALA A 227 -0.40 -28.84 -8.05
C ALA A 227 -0.65 -29.63 -6.75
N THR A 228 -1.92 -29.82 -6.42
CA THR A 228 -2.36 -30.71 -5.36
C THR A 228 -2.06 -32.14 -5.83
N THR A 229 -0.98 -32.71 -5.34
CA THR A 229 -0.69 -34.13 -5.54
C THR A 229 -1.68 -34.91 -4.69
N ASN A 230 -2.74 -35.38 -5.35
CA ASN A 230 -3.70 -36.33 -4.79
C ASN A 230 -3.02 -37.70 -4.74
N THR A 231 -2.34 -38.01 -3.64
CA THR A 231 -1.89 -39.41 -3.39
C THR A 231 -3.09 -40.19 -2.85
N ARG A 232 -3.77 -40.90 -3.73
CA ARG A 232 -4.66 -41.98 -3.34
C ARG A 232 -3.79 -43.09 -2.72
N ALA A 233 -3.94 -43.31 -1.43
CA ALA A 233 -3.52 -44.57 -0.80
C ALA A 233 -4.53 -45.62 -1.10
N ALA A 234 -4.06 -46.74 -1.62
CA ALA A 234 -4.76 -48.02 -1.73
C ALA A 234 -4.71 -48.72 -0.37
#